data_e71510f253d0d9bd358d6c40a35e0bb2
#
_entry.id   e71510f253d0d9bd358d6c40a35e0bb2
#
_cell.length_a   1.000
_cell.length_b   1.000
_cell.length_c   1.000
_cell.angle_alpha   90.00
_cell.angle_beta   90.00
_cell.angle_gamma   90.00
#
_symmetry.space_group_name_H-M   'P 1'
#
loop_
_entity.id
_entity.type
_entity.pdbx_description
1 polymer ?
#
loop_
_entity_poly.entity_id
_entity_poly.type
_entity_poly.pdbx_seq_one_letter_code
_entity_poly.pdbx_strand_id
1 'polypeptide(L)'
;MSATQSQSQSQSQSQSQSQSPRGSRSLAVCHETRYDYDTPVEVAHHSAWLRPRDTELQQVQRWGLQIDPQPDCAVQESRDAFGNWRHGFSHSRVHDRLNVTSRFQVLLAVPPAIDAEHSPPWEEAVRALRYHAGVQQPDAVEFALPSHFSPRDAQLAAFACDLFKPGRPLLLAAQALMNRIHDRMEYAPETTDVATDALQALAKGQGVCQDFAHLMIGVMRSMGLAARYVSGYLLTQPPPGQARLIGADASHAWVAVWCPLHGWVALDPTNDVATGQDHVTLAWGRDYADVAPLRGVIRGGGNAPPEVAVTVEPV
;
A
#
# COMPACT_ATOMS: atom_id res chain seq x y z
N MET A 1 -6.93 75.68 14.98
CA MET A 1 -8.03 74.99 14.25
C MET A 1 -7.33 73.98 13.30
N SER A 2 -7.14 72.75 13.73
CA SER A 2 -6.50 71.67 12.96
C SER A 2 -7.41 70.49 12.99
N ALA A 3 -7.89 70.10 11.83
CA ALA A 3 -8.73 68.96 11.63
C ALA A 3 -7.87 67.71 11.41
N THR A 4 -8.05 66.73 12.26
CA THR A 4 -7.41 65.41 12.17
C THR A 4 -8.26 64.50 11.29
N GLN A 5 -7.70 64.07 10.17
CA GLN A 5 -8.29 63.02 9.31
C GLN A 5 -7.85 61.67 9.80
N SER A 6 -8.81 60.84 10.21
CA SER A 6 -8.64 59.41 10.47
C SER A 6 -8.76 58.62 9.17
N GLN A 7 -7.69 57.96 8.75
CA GLN A 7 -7.68 56.99 7.70
C GLN A 7 -8.02 55.59 8.25
N SER A 8 -9.18 55.06 7.86
CA SER A 8 -9.56 53.67 8.10
C SER A 8 -8.92 52.80 7.04
N GLN A 9 -7.97 51.93 7.44
CA GLN A 9 -7.41 50.86 6.60
C GLN A 9 -8.32 49.68 6.68
N SER A 10 -9.05 49.40 5.60
CA SER A 10 -9.75 48.12 5.37
C SER A 10 -8.76 47.07 4.91
N GLN A 11 -8.46 46.09 5.77
CA GLN A 11 -7.73 44.89 5.42
C GLN A 11 -8.68 43.91 4.70
N SER A 12 -8.53 43.80 3.39
CA SER A 12 -9.13 42.74 2.60
C SER A 12 -8.33 41.45 2.80
N GLN A 13 -8.87 40.52 3.58
CA GLN A 13 -8.38 39.14 3.64
C GLN A 13 -8.80 38.42 2.35
N SER A 14 -7.87 38.26 1.44
CA SER A 14 -8.03 37.37 0.28
C SER A 14 -7.91 35.92 0.78
N GLN A 15 -9.05 35.24 0.93
CA GLN A 15 -9.09 33.80 1.07
C GLN A 15 -8.73 33.17 -0.28
N SER A 16 -7.50 32.67 -0.41
CA SER A 16 -7.10 31.81 -1.51
C SER A 16 -7.80 30.46 -1.37
N GLN A 17 -8.94 30.32 -2.02
CA GLN A 17 -9.53 29.00 -2.27
C GLN A 17 -8.60 28.26 -3.25
N SER A 18 -7.85 27.29 -2.75
CA SER A 18 -7.09 26.37 -3.58
C SER A 18 -8.08 25.52 -4.37
N GLN A 19 -8.26 25.86 -5.66
CA GLN A 19 -9.03 25.03 -6.56
C GLN A 19 -8.31 23.69 -6.73
N SER A 20 -8.99 22.58 -6.39
CA SER A 20 -8.49 21.24 -6.65
C SER A 20 -8.17 21.07 -8.13
N PRO A 21 -7.09 20.39 -8.52
CA PRO A 21 -6.76 20.13 -9.91
C PRO A 21 -7.96 19.46 -10.61
N ARG A 22 -8.27 19.88 -11.83
CA ARG A 22 -9.38 19.31 -12.61
C ARG A 22 -9.22 17.80 -12.71
N GLY A 23 -10.23 17.05 -12.24
CA GLY A 23 -10.27 15.59 -12.29
C GLY A 23 -9.71 14.87 -11.05
N SER A 24 -9.27 15.60 -9.98
CA SER A 24 -8.88 14.96 -8.73
C SER A 24 -10.09 14.42 -7.97
N ARG A 25 -9.87 13.35 -7.18
CA ARG A 25 -10.87 12.72 -6.32
C ARG A 25 -10.43 12.76 -4.86
N SER A 26 -11.33 13.15 -3.96
CA SER A 26 -11.08 13.13 -2.53
C SER A 26 -11.74 11.93 -1.89
N LEU A 27 -10.98 11.18 -1.07
CA LEU A 27 -11.47 10.03 -0.32
C LEU A 27 -11.15 10.20 1.16
N ALA A 28 -12.12 9.84 2.01
CA ALA A 28 -11.93 9.66 3.44
C ALA A 28 -11.80 8.16 3.75
N VAL A 29 -10.88 7.82 4.64
CA VAL A 29 -10.63 6.44 5.07
C VAL A 29 -10.69 6.37 6.58
N CYS A 30 -11.39 5.36 7.10
CA CYS A 30 -11.34 4.94 8.48
C CYS A 30 -10.89 3.48 8.53
N HIS A 31 -9.76 3.22 9.19
CA HIS A 31 -9.26 1.87 9.46
C HIS A 31 -9.25 1.65 10.97
N GLU A 32 -9.91 0.61 11.42
CA GLU A 32 -9.98 0.20 12.81
C GLU A 32 -9.44 -1.22 12.94
N THR A 33 -8.51 -1.42 13.89
CA THR A 33 -8.01 -2.72 14.30
C THR A 33 -8.31 -2.91 15.76
N ARG A 34 -9.06 -3.95 16.10
CA ARG A 34 -9.47 -4.28 17.44
C ARG A 34 -8.92 -5.65 17.86
N TYR A 35 -8.40 -5.71 19.07
CA TYR A 35 -8.06 -6.95 19.76
C TYR A 35 -8.89 -7.03 21.04
N ASP A 36 -9.58 -8.13 21.23
CA ASP A 36 -10.18 -8.53 22.49
C ASP A 36 -9.36 -9.73 23.00
N TYR A 37 -8.60 -9.54 24.07
CA TYR A 37 -7.65 -10.52 24.55
C TYR A 37 -8.32 -11.55 25.47
N ASP A 38 -8.05 -12.85 25.24
CA ASP A 38 -8.57 -13.95 26.08
C ASP A 38 -8.06 -13.89 27.52
N THR A 39 -6.86 -13.37 27.70
CA THR A 39 -6.22 -13.13 29.00
C THR A 39 -5.62 -11.74 29.03
N PRO A 40 -5.51 -11.11 30.22
CA PRO A 40 -4.94 -9.77 30.31
C PRO A 40 -3.53 -9.69 29.72
N VAL A 41 -3.25 -8.60 28.99
CA VAL A 41 -1.93 -8.22 28.53
C VAL A 41 -1.25 -7.39 29.61
N GLU A 42 -0.07 -7.81 30.05
CA GLU A 42 0.70 -7.13 31.10
C GLU A 42 1.57 -6.00 30.52
N VAL A 43 2.23 -6.29 29.39
CA VAL A 43 3.10 -5.36 28.67
C VAL A 43 2.93 -5.53 27.18
N ALA A 44 2.88 -4.44 26.45
CA ALA A 44 2.79 -4.45 25.00
C ALA A 44 3.67 -3.37 24.37
N HIS A 45 4.34 -3.72 23.27
CA HIS A 45 5.07 -2.80 22.42
C HIS A 45 4.58 -2.97 20.99
N HIS A 46 4.09 -1.90 20.39
CA HIS A 46 3.49 -1.92 19.06
C HIS A 46 4.21 -0.99 18.10
N SER A 47 4.16 -1.33 16.83
CA SER A 47 4.50 -0.46 15.69
C SER A 47 3.36 -0.50 14.70
N ALA A 48 2.88 0.69 14.29
CA ALA A 48 1.79 0.85 13.34
C ALA A 48 2.27 1.57 12.07
N TRP A 49 1.85 1.08 10.90
CA TRP A 49 2.02 1.69 9.58
C TRP A 49 0.65 2.11 9.04
N LEU A 50 -0.03 3.02 9.77
CA LEU A 50 -1.42 3.41 9.54
C LEU A 50 -1.57 4.88 9.11
N ARG A 51 -0.46 5.58 8.81
CA ARG A 51 -0.48 6.92 8.22
C ARG A 51 -0.16 6.81 6.73
N PRO A 52 -1.06 7.28 5.83
CA PRO A 52 -0.82 7.23 4.40
C PRO A 52 0.37 8.09 4.00
N ARG A 53 0.95 7.76 2.85
CA ARG A 53 2.06 8.50 2.25
C ARG A 53 1.54 9.60 1.35
N ASP A 54 2.32 10.68 1.25
CA ASP A 54 2.26 11.54 0.08
C ASP A 54 3.04 10.88 -1.07
N THR A 55 2.47 10.94 -2.26
CA THR A 55 3.09 10.48 -3.51
C THR A 55 2.85 11.52 -4.61
N GLU A 56 3.39 11.32 -5.80
CA GLU A 56 3.11 12.21 -6.95
C GLU A 56 1.61 12.26 -7.31
N LEU A 57 0.86 11.18 -7.01
CA LEU A 57 -0.55 11.04 -7.35
C LEU A 57 -1.48 11.11 -6.12
N GLN A 58 -0.94 11.21 -4.92
CA GLN A 58 -1.71 11.22 -3.66
C GLN A 58 -1.19 12.28 -2.71
N GLN A 59 -2.07 13.15 -2.23
CA GLN A 59 -1.80 14.13 -1.20
C GLN A 59 -2.63 13.85 0.05
N VAL A 60 -1.98 13.71 1.20
CA VAL A 60 -2.64 13.55 2.51
C VAL A 60 -3.10 14.92 3.00
N GLN A 61 -4.41 15.11 3.14
CA GLN A 61 -4.99 16.38 3.59
C GLN A 61 -5.17 16.43 5.11
N ARG A 62 -5.59 15.31 5.70
CA ARG A 62 -5.79 15.16 7.14
C ARG A 62 -5.43 13.74 7.55
N TRP A 63 -4.90 13.60 8.76
CA TRP A 63 -4.62 12.31 9.36
C TRP A 63 -4.69 12.39 10.88
N GLY A 64 -5.16 11.31 11.52
CA GLY A 64 -5.17 11.15 12.96
C GLY A 64 -5.14 9.68 13.34
N LEU A 65 -4.41 9.37 14.42
CA LEU A 65 -4.32 8.04 15.02
C LEU A 65 -4.86 8.09 16.44
N GLN A 66 -5.84 7.25 16.73
CA GLN A 66 -6.42 7.06 18.05
C GLN A 66 -6.09 5.67 18.56
N ILE A 67 -5.64 5.56 19.80
CA ILE A 67 -5.28 4.31 20.46
C ILE A 67 -6.01 4.24 21.79
N ASP A 68 -6.71 3.15 22.04
CA ASP A 68 -7.45 2.89 23.28
C ASP A 68 -7.16 1.45 23.76
N PRO A 69 -6.62 1.25 24.99
CA PRO A 69 -6.30 2.28 25.97
C PRO A 69 -5.18 3.23 25.55
N GLN A 70 -5.13 4.40 26.16
CA GLN A 70 -4.06 5.37 25.89
C GLN A 70 -2.69 4.78 26.19
N PRO A 71 -1.70 4.92 25.28
CA PRO A 71 -0.32 4.53 25.55
C PRO A 71 0.28 5.25 26.79
N ASP A 72 1.25 4.61 27.41
CA ASP A 72 1.92 5.18 28.61
C ASP A 72 2.71 6.46 28.31
N CYS A 73 3.20 6.59 27.09
CA CYS A 73 3.97 7.73 26.59
C CYS A 73 3.42 8.23 25.27
N ALA A 74 3.88 9.41 24.85
CA ALA A 74 3.56 9.94 23.53
C ALA A 74 3.98 8.96 22.43
N VAL A 75 3.12 8.79 21.44
CA VAL A 75 3.38 7.95 20.25
C VAL A 75 4.61 8.48 19.53
N GLN A 76 5.58 7.61 19.28
CA GLN A 76 6.81 7.96 18.57
C GLN A 76 6.59 7.87 17.08
N GLU A 77 6.79 8.97 16.37
CA GLU A 77 6.71 9.01 14.90
C GLU A 77 8.11 8.92 14.28
N SER A 78 8.26 8.07 13.27
CA SER A 78 9.50 7.89 12.50
C SER A 78 9.19 7.47 11.07
N ARG A 79 10.24 7.45 10.22
CA ARG A 79 10.18 6.83 8.89
C ARG A 79 10.96 5.52 8.91
N ASP A 80 10.44 4.48 8.23
CA ASP A 80 11.18 3.25 7.99
C ASP A 80 12.16 3.39 6.81
N ALA A 81 12.88 2.31 6.47
CA ALA A 81 13.84 2.29 5.38
C ALA A 81 13.23 2.59 3.99
N PHE A 82 11.93 2.37 3.83
CA PHE A 82 11.20 2.64 2.58
C PHE A 82 10.50 4.00 2.60
N GLY A 83 10.73 4.79 3.66
CA GLY A 83 10.13 6.11 3.87
C GLY A 83 8.65 6.06 4.27
N ASN A 84 8.10 4.92 4.70
CA ASN A 84 6.76 4.84 5.26
C ASN A 84 6.72 5.44 6.66
N TRP A 85 5.58 6.00 7.05
CA TRP A 85 5.36 6.45 8.41
C TRP A 85 5.20 5.26 9.35
N ARG A 86 5.96 5.27 10.46
CA ARG A 86 5.89 4.29 11.53
C ARG A 86 5.62 4.97 12.85
N HIS A 87 4.65 4.45 13.60
CA HIS A 87 4.23 4.94 14.91
C HIS A 87 4.48 3.88 15.96
N GLY A 88 5.41 4.14 16.89
CA GLY A 88 5.73 3.26 18.01
C GLY A 88 4.96 3.68 19.26
N PHE A 89 4.36 2.72 19.98
CA PHE A 89 3.67 2.95 21.24
C PHE A 89 3.72 1.73 22.16
N SER A 90 3.53 1.95 23.46
CA SER A 90 3.66 0.91 24.48
C SER A 90 2.63 1.07 25.58
N HIS A 91 2.27 -0.08 26.16
CA HIS A 91 1.42 -0.18 27.35
C HIS A 91 2.11 -1.04 28.39
N SER A 92 2.22 -0.55 29.63
CA SER A 92 2.68 -1.27 30.82
C SER A 92 1.56 -1.46 31.84
N ARG A 93 0.39 -0.86 31.58
CA ARG A 93 -0.82 -1.10 32.37
C ARG A 93 -1.55 -2.32 31.83
N VAL A 94 -1.99 -3.18 32.73
CA VAL A 94 -2.76 -4.38 32.39
C VAL A 94 -4.04 -3.97 31.66
N HIS A 95 -4.30 -4.61 30.52
CA HIS A 95 -5.48 -4.36 29.70
C HIS A 95 -5.95 -5.66 29.03
N ASP A 96 -7.23 -5.73 28.69
CA ASP A 96 -7.89 -6.88 28.05
C ASP A 96 -8.36 -6.59 26.62
N ARG A 97 -8.13 -5.37 26.13
CA ARG A 97 -8.45 -4.96 24.75
C ARG A 97 -7.48 -3.92 24.25
N LEU A 98 -7.34 -3.84 22.93
CA LEU A 98 -6.65 -2.77 22.23
C LEU A 98 -7.47 -2.39 20.99
N ASN A 99 -7.77 -1.10 20.86
CA ASN A 99 -8.36 -0.54 19.64
C ASN A 99 -7.42 0.52 19.06
N VAL A 100 -7.05 0.36 17.79
CA VAL A 100 -6.22 1.30 17.03
C VAL A 100 -7.00 1.78 15.82
N THR A 101 -7.33 3.06 15.80
CA THR A 101 -8.11 3.68 14.72
C THR A 101 -7.30 4.74 14.01
N SER A 102 -7.13 4.59 12.71
CA SER A 102 -6.59 5.63 11.82
C SER A 102 -7.70 6.23 10.98
N ARG A 103 -7.80 7.58 10.98
CA ARG A 103 -8.74 8.33 10.14
C ARG A 103 -7.96 9.35 9.33
N PHE A 104 -8.21 9.39 8.04
CA PHE A 104 -7.54 10.34 7.17
C PHE A 104 -8.34 10.68 5.91
N GLN A 105 -7.92 11.74 5.25
CA GLN A 105 -8.46 12.19 3.98
C GLN A 105 -7.30 12.39 3.00
N VAL A 106 -7.47 11.90 1.78
CA VAL A 106 -6.50 12.03 0.69
C VAL A 106 -7.14 12.63 -0.54
N LEU A 107 -6.35 13.41 -1.28
CA LEU A 107 -6.67 13.88 -2.61
C LEU A 107 -5.87 13.06 -3.63
N LEU A 108 -6.55 12.43 -4.57
CA LEU A 108 -5.99 11.56 -5.59
C LEU A 108 -6.04 12.24 -6.95
N ALA A 109 -4.90 12.38 -7.60
CA ALA A 109 -4.80 12.86 -8.96
C ALA A 109 -5.14 11.74 -9.95
N VAL A 110 -5.54 12.12 -11.16
CA VAL A 110 -5.69 11.16 -12.27
C VAL A 110 -4.29 10.68 -12.68
N PRO A 111 -4.02 9.36 -12.68
CA PRO A 111 -2.75 8.86 -13.19
C PRO A 111 -2.55 9.25 -14.65
N PRO A 112 -1.33 9.58 -15.06
CA PRO A 112 -1.03 9.84 -16.48
C PRO A 112 -1.28 8.58 -17.30
N ALA A 113 -1.77 8.74 -18.52
CA ALA A 113 -1.85 7.65 -19.46
C ALA A 113 -0.43 7.17 -19.81
N ILE A 114 -0.15 5.89 -19.54
CA ILE A 114 1.14 5.27 -19.85
C ILE A 114 0.97 4.41 -21.09
N ASP A 115 1.78 4.68 -22.09
CA ASP A 115 1.86 3.84 -23.30
C ASP A 115 2.76 2.63 -23.02
N ALA A 116 2.14 1.50 -22.74
CA ALA A 116 2.84 0.26 -22.44
C ALA A 116 3.63 -0.29 -23.65
N GLU A 117 3.18 -0.02 -24.88
CA GLU A 117 3.85 -0.47 -26.12
C GLU A 117 5.18 0.21 -26.33
N HIS A 118 5.31 1.47 -25.88
CA HIS A 118 6.56 2.24 -25.99
C HIS A 118 7.42 2.16 -24.72
N SER A 119 7.09 1.31 -23.77
CA SER A 119 7.99 1.03 -22.64
C SER A 119 9.25 0.31 -23.13
N PRO A 120 10.44 0.54 -22.50
CA PRO A 120 11.66 -0.15 -22.88
C PRO A 120 11.52 -1.67 -22.86
N PRO A 121 12.30 -2.43 -23.66
CA PRO A 121 12.42 -3.87 -23.51
C PRO A 121 12.73 -4.26 -22.07
N TRP A 122 12.13 -5.33 -21.57
CA TRP A 122 12.28 -5.75 -20.17
C TRP A 122 13.76 -6.03 -19.79
N GLU A 123 14.57 -6.48 -20.74
CA GLU A 123 16.02 -6.72 -20.53
C GLU A 123 16.78 -5.41 -20.23
N GLU A 124 16.28 -4.27 -20.68
CA GLU A 124 16.87 -2.96 -20.36
C GLU A 124 16.67 -2.59 -18.90
N ALA A 125 15.49 -2.88 -18.35
CA ALA A 125 15.25 -2.71 -16.93
C ALA A 125 16.14 -3.63 -16.09
N VAL A 126 16.31 -4.90 -16.49
CA VAL A 126 17.25 -5.83 -15.84
C VAL A 126 18.67 -5.30 -15.89
N ARG A 127 19.13 -4.77 -17.03
CA ARG A 127 20.46 -4.17 -17.16
C ARG A 127 20.66 -2.95 -16.28
N ALA A 128 19.65 -2.07 -16.21
CA ALA A 128 19.68 -0.87 -15.38
C ALA A 128 19.75 -1.18 -13.87
N LEU A 129 19.25 -2.34 -13.44
CA LEU A 129 19.31 -2.79 -12.04
C LEU A 129 20.61 -3.50 -11.68
N ARG A 130 21.49 -3.81 -12.64
CA ARG A 130 22.80 -4.41 -12.36
C ARG A 130 23.79 -3.37 -11.86
N TYR A 131 24.69 -3.80 -11.00
CA TYR A 131 25.79 -2.95 -10.55
C TYR A 131 26.71 -2.57 -11.71
N HIS A 132 26.96 -1.27 -11.85
CA HIS A 132 27.94 -0.70 -12.76
C HIS A 132 28.83 0.27 -11.98
N ALA A 133 30.15 0.04 -12.00
CA ALA A 133 31.10 0.89 -11.29
C ALA A 133 31.01 2.35 -11.79
N GLY A 134 30.96 3.30 -10.86
CA GLY A 134 30.88 4.74 -11.17
C GLY A 134 29.49 5.23 -11.61
N VAL A 135 28.49 4.37 -11.64
CA VAL A 135 27.08 4.75 -11.95
C VAL A 135 26.24 4.65 -10.67
N GLN A 136 25.45 5.69 -10.39
CA GLN A 136 24.49 5.65 -9.28
C GLN A 136 23.44 4.59 -9.58
N GLN A 137 23.26 3.68 -8.62
CA GLN A 137 22.23 2.65 -8.73
C GLN A 137 20.83 3.25 -8.49
N PRO A 138 19.81 2.82 -9.24
CA PRO A 138 18.42 3.18 -8.92
C PRO A 138 18.01 2.64 -7.54
N ASP A 139 17.22 3.41 -6.78
CA ASP A 139 16.64 2.96 -5.51
C ASP A 139 15.76 1.70 -5.68
N ALA A 140 15.37 1.40 -6.91
CA ALA A 140 14.61 0.21 -7.27
C ALA A 140 15.39 -1.12 -7.10
N VAL A 141 16.73 -1.10 -7.01
CA VAL A 141 17.57 -2.31 -6.92
C VAL A 141 17.16 -3.19 -5.74
N GLU A 142 16.84 -2.59 -4.59
CA GLU A 142 16.40 -3.33 -3.41
C GLU A 142 15.15 -4.18 -3.68
N PHE A 143 14.23 -3.67 -4.48
CA PHE A 143 12.98 -4.34 -4.84
C PHE A 143 13.13 -5.41 -5.92
N ALA A 144 14.34 -5.58 -6.47
CA ALA A 144 14.69 -6.71 -7.33
C ALA A 144 15.26 -7.89 -6.52
N LEU A 145 15.59 -7.70 -5.23
CA LEU A 145 16.11 -8.75 -4.36
C LEU A 145 14.98 -9.64 -3.81
N PRO A 146 15.25 -10.92 -3.50
CA PRO A 146 14.26 -11.79 -2.88
C PRO A 146 13.89 -11.30 -1.47
N SER A 147 12.68 -11.60 -1.03
CA SER A 147 12.20 -11.38 0.33
C SER A 147 11.43 -12.60 0.84
N HIS A 148 11.00 -12.57 2.11
CA HIS A 148 10.41 -13.74 2.76
C HIS A 148 9.20 -14.29 2.00
N PHE A 149 8.24 -13.42 1.63
CA PHE A 149 7.02 -13.85 0.94
C PHE A 149 7.14 -13.85 -0.59
N SER A 150 8.18 -13.24 -1.15
CA SER A 150 8.40 -13.14 -2.59
C SER A 150 9.83 -13.55 -2.94
N PRO A 151 10.15 -14.86 -2.89
CA PRO A 151 11.47 -15.38 -3.22
C PRO A 151 11.75 -15.28 -4.72
N ARG A 152 13.01 -15.47 -5.10
CA ARG A 152 13.39 -15.81 -6.48
C ARG A 152 13.40 -17.32 -6.62
N ASP A 153 12.66 -17.85 -7.58
CA ASP A 153 12.57 -19.28 -7.80
C ASP A 153 12.37 -19.64 -9.28
N ALA A 154 12.91 -20.78 -9.68
CA ALA A 154 12.80 -21.29 -11.06
C ALA A 154 11.35 -21.63 -11.45
N GLN A 155 10.51 -22.07 -10.53
CA GLN A 155 9.09 -22.35 -10.80
C GLN A 155 8.32 -21.05 -11.06
N LEU A 156 8.63 -19.97 -10.30
CA LEU A 156 8.06 -18.64 -10.53
C LEU A 156 8.51 -18.09 -11.88
N ALA A 157 9.78 -18.24 -12.26
CA ALA A 157 10.25 -17.86 -13.58
C ALA A 157 9.57 -18.67 -14.69
N ALA A 158 9.43 -19.99 -14.53
CA ALA A 158 8.79 -20.88 -15.51
C ALA A 158 7.31 -20.56 -15.71
N PHE A 159 6.62 -20.07 -14.65
CA PHE A 159 5.20 -19.68 -14.75
C PHE A 159 4.94 -18.59 -15.79
N ALA A 160 5.95 -17.75 -16.09
CA ALA A 160 5.76 -16.59 -16.97
C ALA A 160 6.85 -16.39 -18.03
N CYS A 161 7.82 -17.30 -18.21
CA CYS A 161 8.95 -17.11 -19.13
C CYS A 161 8.50 -16.86 -20.58
N ASP A 162 7.39 -17.43 -21.04
CA ASP A 162 6.80 -17.23 -22.36
C ASP A 162 6.19 -15.82 -22.55
N LEU A 163 5.91 -15.11 -21.46
CA LEU A 163 5.45 -13.72 -21.49
C LEU A 163 6.61 -12.74 -21.67
N PHE A 164 7.80 -13.09 -21.24
CA PHE A 164 9.01 -12.25 -21.31
C PHE A 164 9.87 -12.64 -22.52
N LYS A 165 9.27 -12.54 -23.73
CA LYS A 165 10.00 -12.82 -24.98
C LYS A 165 11.09 -11.76 -25.20
N PRO A 166 12.22 -12.12 -25.87
CA PRO A 166 13.28 -11.16 -26.17
C PRO A 166 12.76 -9.90 -26.86
N GLY A 167 13.15 -8.73 -26.33
CA GLY A 167 12.77 -7.43 -26.86
C GLY A 167 11.34 -6.97 -26.56
N ARG A 168 10.55 -7.75 -25.81
CA ARG A 168 9.17 -7.36 -25.47
C ARG A 168 9.16 -6.14 -24.56
N PRO A 169 8.30 -5.13 -24.80
CA PRO A 169 8.12 -4.01 -23.90
C PRO A 169 7.76 -4.46 -22.48
N LEU A 170 8.47 -3.90 -21.48
CA LEU A 170 8.36 -4.31 -20.08
C LEU A 170 6.92 -4.25 -19.57
N LEU A 171 6.23 -3.12 -19.83
CA LEU A 171 4.88 -2.93 -19.28
C LEU A 171 3.85 -3.82 -19.95
N LEU A 172 4.02 -4.18 -21.24
CA LEU A 172 3.19 -5.20 -21.88
C LEU A 172 3.43 -6.60 -21.29
N ALA A 173 4.68 -6.93 -20.92
CA ALA A 173 4.98 -8.19 -20.26
C ALA A 173 4.39 -8.23 -18.84
N ALA A 174 4.48 -7.12 -18.09
CA ALA A 174 3.93 -6.99 -16.74
C ALA A 174 2.39 -7.05 -16.73
N GLN A 175 1.72 -6.39 -17.68
CA GLN A 175 0.26 -6.47 -17.85
C GLN A 175 -0.18 -7.89 -18.20
N ALA A 176 0.53 -8.56 -19.12
CA ALA A 176 0.23 -9.95 -19.47
C ALA A 176 0.45 -10.91 -18.29
N LEU A 177 1.42 -10.63 -17.41
CA LEU A 177 1.60 -11.37 -16.15
C LEU A 177 0.43 -11.13 -15.20
N MET A 178 0.00 -9.87 -15.03
CA MET A 178 -1.16 -9.49 -14.23
C MET A 178 -2.41 -10.26 -14.68
N ASN A 179 -2.74 -10.20 -15.97
CA ASN A 179 -3.88 -10.95 -16.55
C ASN A 179 -3.76 -12.47 -16.28
N ARG A 180 -2.57 -13.06 -16.51
CA ARG A 180 -2.33 -14.49 -16.24
C ARG A 180 -2.57 -14.87 -14.79
N ILE A 181 -2.12 -14.05 -13.83
CA ILE A 181 -2.33 -14.29 -12.40
C ILE A 181 -3.82 -14.21 -12.09
N HIS A 182 -4.50 -13.17 -12.56
CA HIS A 182 -5.95 -13.03 -12.41
C HIS A 182 -6.73 -14.23 -12.93
N ASP A 183 -6.38 -14.71 -14.12
CA ASP A 183 -7.05 -15.85 -14.77
C ASP A 183 -6.76 -17.20 -14.10
N ARG A 184 -5.62 -17.34 -13.43
CA ARG A 184 -5.14 -18.62 -12.88
C ARG A 184 -5.37 -18.79 -11.39
N MET A 185 -5.60 -17.71 -10.68
CA MET A 185 -5.85 -17.72 -9.24
C MET A 185 -7.30 -17.43 -8.93
N GLU A 186 -7.87 -18.21 -8.03
CA GLU A 186 -9.21 -17.99 -7.49
C GLU A 186 -9.09 -17.11 -6.24
N TYR A 187 -9.92 -16.06 -6.14
CA TYR A 187 -9.98 -15.25 -4.93
C TYR A 187 -10.77 -15.98 -3.84
N ALA A 188 -10.10 -16.39 -2.76
CA ALA A 188 -10.65 -17.23 -1.70
C ALA A 188 -10.14 -16.80 -0.31
N PRO A 189 -10.91 -15.98 0.45
CA PRO A 189 -10.46 -15.37 1.71
C PRO A 189 -10.07 -16.34 2.83
N GLU A 190 -10.60 -17.56 2.82
CA GLU A 190 -10.39 -18.50 3.93
C GLU A 190 -9.36 -19.60 3.63
N THR A 191 -8.69 -19.55 2.46
CA THR A 191 -7.80 -20.63 2.00
C THR A 191 -6.34 -20.40 2.30
N THR A 192 -5.96 -19.17 2.60
CA THR A 192 -4.58 -18.76 2.90
C THR A 192 -4.53 -17.98 4.20
N ASP A 193 -3.36 -17.97 4.82
CA ASP A 193 -3.06 -17.15 5.98
C ASP A 193 -1.98 -16.10 5.63
N VAL A 194 -1.69 -15.21 6.56
CA VAL A 194 -0.69 -14.15 6.38
C VAL A 194 0.74 -14.68 6.19
N ALA A 195 0.99 -15.97 6.40
CA ALA A 195 2.29 -16.61 6.25
C ALA A 195 2.47 -17.28 4.87
N THR A 196 1.44 -17.29 4.01
CA THR A 196 1.52 -17.88 2.66
C THR A 196 2.49 -17.11 1.77
N ASP A 197 3.49 -17.80 1.20
CA ASP A 197 4.44 -17.23 0.25
C ASP A 197 3.99 -17.39 -1.22
N ALA A 198 4.73 -16.77 -2.15
CA ALA A 198 4.41 -16.79 -3.57
C ALA A 198 4.41 -18.21 -4.20
N LEU A 199 5.28 -19.12 -3.74
CA LEU A 199 5.31 -20.50 -4.24
C LEU A 199 4.11 -21.29 -3.75
N GLN A 200 3.74 -21.11 -2.50
CA GLN A 200 2.57 -21.74 -1.91
C GLN A 200 1.28 -21.23 -2.57
N ALA A 201 1.19 -19.92 -2.81
CA ALA A 201 0.08 -19.31 -3.52
C ALA A 201 -0.05 -19.87 -4.95
N LEU A 202 1.06 -19.96 -5.69
CA LEU A 202 1.10 -20.57 -7.03
C LEU A 202 0.66 -22.03 -7.01
N ALA A 203 1.13 -22.82 -6.04
CA ALA A 203 0.79 -24.25 -5.93
C ALA A 203 -0.69 -24.46 -5.57
N LYS A 204 -1.27 -23.61 -4.73
CA LYS A 204 -2.69 -23.67 -4.35
C LYS A 204 -3.62 -23.18 -5.46
N GLY A 205 -3.18 -22.22 -6.29
CA GLY A 205 -4.02 -21.54 -7.28
C GLY A 205 -5.16 -20.71 -6.66
N GLN A 206 -5.09 -20.41 -5.38
CA GLN A 206 -6.10 -19.68 -4.61
C GLN A 206 -5.44 -18.75 -3.60
N GLY A 207 -6.11 -17.66 -3.24
CA GLY A 207 -5.63 -16.76 -2.20
C GLY A 207 -6.37 -15.43 -2.16
N VAL A 208 -5.82 -14.49 -1.38
CA VAL A 208 -6.31 -13.12 -1.25
C VAL A 208 -5.41 -12.13 -1.99
N CYS A 209 -5.75 -10.85 -2.00
CA CYS A 209 -4.98 -9.79 -2.69
C CYS A 209 -3.48 -9.79 -2.32
N GLN A 210 -3.13 -10.14 -1.09
CA GLN A 210 -1.75 -10.31 -0.64
C GLN A 210 -1.03 -11.39 -1.46
N ASP A 211 -1.66 -12.54 -1.68
CA ASP A 211 -1.08 -13.69 -2.38
C ASP A 211 -0.90 -13.41 -3.88
N PHE A 212 -1.88 -12.75 -4.50
CA PHE A 212 -1.80 -12.28 -5.88
C PHE A 212 -0.62 -11.32 -6.07
N ALA A 213 -0.47 -10.37 -5.14
CA ALA A 213 0.64 -9.42 -5.17
C ALA A 213 2.00 -10.11 -4.95
N HIS A 214 2.12 -11.00 -3.95
CA HIS A 214 3.36 -11.74 -3.69
C HIS A 214 3.76 -12.63 -4.88
N LEU A 215 2.79 -13.30 -5.52
CA LEU A 215 3.06 -14.10 -6.72
C LEU A 215 3.60 -13.24 -7.85
N MET A 216 2.95 -12.10 -8.15
CA MET A 216 3.43 -11.20 -9.21
C MET A 216 4.83 -10.67 -8.92
N ILE A 217 5.11 -10.25 -7.69
CA ILE A 217 6.41 -9.76 -7.25
C ILE A 217 7.48 -10.86 -7.37
N GLY A 218 7.18 -12.08 -6.88
CA GLY A 218 8.07 -13.23 -6.95
C GLY A 218 8.46 -13.59 -8.38
N VAL A 219 7.48 -13.58 -9.30
CA VAL A 219 7.73 -13.81 -10.74
C VAL A 219 8.60 -12.69 -11.33
N MET A 220 8.26 -11.41 -11.12
CA MET A 220 9.05 -10.27 -11.61
C MET A 220 10.51 -10.35 -11.14
N ARG A 221 10.73 -10.62 -9.85
CA ARG A 221 12.08 -10.77 -9.28
C ARG A 221 12.82 -11.99 -9.81
N SER A 222 12.12 -13.08 -10.09
CA SER A 222 12.70 -14.28 -10.72
C SER A 222 13.17 -14.01 -12.15
N MET A 223 12.54 -13.02 -12.82
CA MET A 223 13.00 -12.49 -14.12
C MET A 223 14.09 -11.41 -13.99
N GLY A 224 14.51 -11.06 -12.76
CA GLY A 224 15.53 -10.03 -12.48
C GLY A 224 14.98 -8.59 -12.48
N LEU A 225 13.67 -8.41 -12.43
CA LEU A 225 12.99 -7.12 -12.44
C LEU A 225 12.65 -6.65 -11.03
N ALA A 226 12.54 -5.34 -10.84
CA ALA A 226 12.14 -4.74 -9.58
C ALA A 226 10.62 -4.58 -9.50
N ALA A 227 10.05 -5.11 -8.42
CA ALA A 227 8.64 -4.97 -8.08
C ALA A 227 8.48 -4.83 -6.56
N ARG A 228 7.64 -3.90 -6.13
CA ARG A 228 7.35 -3.64 -4.72
C ARG A 228 5.90 -3.94 -4.38
N TYR A 229 5.70 -4.40 -3.17
CA TYR A 229 4.39 -4.59 -2.56
C TYR A 229 3.84 -3.24 -2.12
N VAL A 230 2.60 -2.94 -2.47
CA VAL A 230 1.90 -1.74 -2.02
C VAL A 230 0.72 -2.17 -1.16
N SER A 231 0.71 -1.70 0.09
CA SER A 231 -0.41 -1.83 1.01
C SER A 231 -1.26 -0.57 0.96
N GLY A 232 -2.58 -0.73 0.94
CA GLY A 232 -3.48 0.39 0.88
C GLY A 232 -4.94 0.02 1.04
N TYR A 233 -5.81 0.82 0.46
CA TYR A 233 -7.25 0.64 0.50
C TYR A 233 -7.84 0.82 -0.89
N LEU A 234 -8.92 0.10 -1.17
CA LEU A 234 -9.67 0.20 -2.41
C LEU A 234 -11.08 0.72 -2.13
N LEU A 235 -11.48 1.76 -2.85
CA LEU A 235 -12.88 2.19 -2.85
C LEU A 235 -13.72 1.15 -3.58
N THR A 236 -14.51 0.38 -2.83
CA THR A 236 -15.43 -0.61 -3.41
C THR A 236 -16.79 0.02 -3.71
N GLN A 237 -17.43 -0.43 -4.78
CA GLN A 237 -18.80 -0.05 -5.10
C GLN A 237 -19.76 -1.13 -4.61
N PRO A 238 -20.78 -0.79 -3.79
CA PRO A 238 -21.79 -1.76 -3.39
C PRO A 238 -22.56 -2.26 -4.63
N PRO A 239 -23.07 -3.48 -4.61
CA PRO A 239 -23.96 -3.95 -5.65
C PRO A 239 -25.14 -3.01 -5.87
N PRO A 240 -25.67 -2.87 -7.10
CA PRO A 240 -26.80 -1.99 -7.39
C PRO A 240 -27.97 -2.25 -6.45
N GLY A 241 -28.48 -1.17 -5.82
CA GLY A 241 -29.62 -1.22 -4.90
C GLY A 241 -29.31 -1.62 -3.46
N GLN A 242 -28.06 -1.84 -3.10
CA GLN A 242 -27.65 -2.06 -1.71
C GLN A 242 -26.97 -0.82 -1.13
N ALA A 243 -27.30 -0.50 0.13
CA ALA A 243 -26.57 0.52 0.87
C ALA A 243 -25.14 0.04 1.18
N ARG A 244 -24.18 0.95 1.12
CA ARG A 244 -22.80 0.66 1.51
C ARG A 244 -22.77 0.35 3.01
N LEU A 245 -22.17 -0.77 3.37
CA LEU A 245 -21.96 -1.14 4.77
C LEU A 245 -20.68 -0.46 5.29
N ILE A 246 -20.77 0.17 6.45
CA ILE A 246 -19.59 0.72 7.15
C ILE A 246 -18.71 -0.43 7.59
N GLY A 247 -17.41 -0.37 7.32
CA GLY A 247 -16.45 -1.42 7.66
C GLY A 247 -16.43 -2.63 6.71
N ALA A 248 -17.17 -2.57 5.60
CA ALA A 248 -17.19 -3.64 4.60
C ALA A 248 -16.05 -3.56 3.56
N ASP A 249 -15.37 -2.43 3.48
CA ASP A 249 -14.17 -2.29 2.65
C ASP A 249 -13.00 -3.03 3.32
N ALA A 250 -12.20 -3.70 2.53
CA ALA A 250 -11.03 -4.39 3.03
C ALA A 250 -9.76 -3.56 2.81
N SER A 251 -8.75 -3.78 3.63
CA SER A 251 -7.39 -3.43 3.24
C SER A 251 -7.05 -4.17 1.95
N HIS A 252 -6.32 -3.52 1.06
CA HIS A 252 -6.00 -4.05 -0.25
C HIS A 252 -4.51 -4.02 -0.51
N ALA A 253 -4.06 -4.90 -1.41
CA ALA A 253 -2.67 -5.00 -1.80
C ALA A 253 -2.55 -5.09 -3.32
N TRP A 254 -1.52 -4.44 -3.85
CA TRP A 254 -1.17 -4.49 -5.27
C TRP A 254 0.34 -4.38 -5.49
N VAL A 255 0.76 -4.32 -6.73
CA VAL A 255 2.16 -4.33 -7.12
C VAL A 255 2.51 -3.03 -7.83
N ALA A 256 3.67 -2.45 -7.56
CA ALA A 256 4.26 -1.45 -8.43
C ALA A 256 5.54 -2.00 -9.08
N VAL A 257 5.57 -1.99 -10.41
CA VAL A 257 6.68 -2.45 -11.23
C VAL A 257 7.55 -1.26 -11.61
N TRP A 258 8.86 -1.36 -11.47
CA TRP A 258 9.77 -0.30 -11.86
C TRP A 258 10.10 -0.36 -13.36
N CYS A 259 9.88 0.75 -14.04
CA CYS A 259 10.21 0.95 -15.44
C CYS A 259 11.25 2.08 -15.56
N PRO A 260 12.38 1.89 -16.27
CA PRO A 260 13.41 2.93 -16.41
C PRO A 260 12.87 4.25 -16.98
N LEU A 261 11.86 4.21 -17.86
CA LEU A 261 11.28 5.39 -18.50
C LEU A 261 10.17 6.04 -17.66
N HIS A 262 9.33 5.23 -16.99
CA HIS A 262 8.10 5.68 -16.34
C HIS A 262 8.16 5.66 -14.81
N GLY A 263 9.30 5.24 -14.22
CA GLY A 263 9.36 5.04 -12.77
C GLY A 263 8.49 3.86 -12.31
N TRP A 264 7.77 4.04 -11.22
CA TRP A 264 6.92 3.01 -10.63
C TRP A 264 5.53 3.02 -11.23
N VAL A 265 5.16 1.93 -11.90
CA VAL A 265 3.84 1.71 -12.51
C VAL A 265 3.07 0.70 -11.70
N ALA A 266 1.90 1.10 -11.18
CA ALA A 266 1.12 0.27 -10.26
C ALA A 266 0.05 -0.54 -11.00
N LEU A 267 0.00 -1.84 -10.69
CA LEU A 267 -0.86 -2.86 -11.30
C LEU A 267 -1.52 -3.68 -10.18
N ASP A 268 -2.82 -3.91 -10.29
CA ASP A 268 -3.61 -4.70 -9.34
C ASP A 268 -3.96 -6.07 -9.94
N PRO A 269 -3.20 -7.13 -9.61
CA PRO A 269 -3.43 -8.45 -10.16
C PRO A 269 -4.71 -9.14 -9.63
N THR A 270 -5.29 -8.66 -8.54
CA THR A 270 -6.54 -9.19 -8.00
C THR A 270 -7.73 -8.76 -8.84
N ASN A 271 -7.74 -7.51 -9.28
CA ASN A 271 -8.84 -6.92 -10.06
C ASN A 271 -8.53 -6.81 -11.55
N ASP A 272 -7.33 -7.20 -11.99
CA ASP A 272 -6.85 -7.12 -13.39
C ASP A 272 -6.92 -5.69 -13.97
N VAL A 273 -6.46 -4.70 -13.19
CA VAL A 273 -6.49 -3.29 -13.58
C VAL A 273 -5.19 -2.57 -13.26
N ALA A 274 -4.87 -1.53 -14.02
CA ALA A 274 -3.93 -0.50 -13.57
C ALA A 274 -4.58 0.31 -12.45
N THR A 275 -3.81 0.68 -11.42
CA THR A 275 -4.37 1.44 -10.31
C THR A 275 -4.81 2.83 -10.72
N GLY A 276 -5.87 3.32 -10.09
CA GLY A 276 -6.48 4.63 -10.38
C GLY A 276 -6.85 5.38 -9.10
N GLN A 277 -7.79 6.33 -9.24
CA GLN A 277 -8.26 7.18 -8.13
C GLN A 277 -9.11 6.43 -7.08
N ASP A 278 -9.32 5.14 -7.24
CA ASP A 278 -9.99 4.29 -6.24
C ASP A 278 -8.99 3.58 -5.32
N HIS A 279 -7.68 3.64 -5.63
CA HIS A 279 -6.60 3.01 -4.88
C HIS A 279 -5.89 4.04 -4.00
N VAL A 280 -6.01 3.89 -2.69
CA VAL A 280 -5.37 4.76 -1.69
C VAL A 280 -4.11 4.08 -1.17
N THR A 281 -2.94 4.63 -1.45
CA THR A 281 -1.65 4.09 -0.99
C THR A 281 -1.40 4.40 0.48
N LEU A 282 -1.21 3.37 1.28
CA LEU A 282 -0.80 3.50 2.68
C LEU A 282 0.72 3.44 2.84
N ALA A 283 1.32 2.35 2.38
CA ALA A 283 2.75 2.08 2.51
C ALA A 283 3.23 1.15 1.38
N TRP A 284 4.53 1.07 1.17
CA TRP A 284 5.14 0.07 0.30
C TRP A 284 6.40 -0.54 0.89
N GLY A 285 6.71 -1.75 0.48
CA GLY A 285 7.87 -2.50 0.91
C GLY A 285 8.22 -3.62 -0.06
N ARG A 286 9.12 -4.51 0.33
CA ARG A 286 9.49 -5.66 -0.48
C ARG A 286 8.39 -6.71 -0.54
N ASP A 287 7.67 -6.87 0.57
CA ASP A 287 6.51 -7.74 0.74
C ASP A 287 5.65 -7.27 1.93
N TYR A 288 4.62 -8.04 2.28
CA TYR A 288 3.74 -7.73 3.41
C TYR A 288 4.48 -7.57 4.74
N ALA A 289 5.59 -8.32 4.94
CA ALA A 289 6.36 -8.22 6.19
C ALA A 289 6.92 -6.80 6.44
N ASP A 290 7.18 -6.00 5.44
CA ASP A 290 7.67 -4.63 5.62
C ASP A 290 6.55 -3.62 5.96
N VAL A 291 5.28 -3.93 5.63
CA VAL A 291 4.16 -2.96 5.65
C VAL A 291 2.91 -3.43 6.39
N ALA A 292 2.99 -4.51 7.16
CA ALA A 292 1.85 -4.96 7.98
C ALA A 292 1.31 -3.80 8.85
N PRO A 293 0.01 -3.48 8.79
CA PRO A 293 -0.55 -2.26 9.37
C PRO A 293 -0.29 -2.09 10.87
N LEU A 294 -0.30 -3.19 11.61
CA LEU A 294 -0.01 -3.21 13.05
C LEU A 294 0.78 -4.45 13.40
N ARG A 295 1.86 -4.28 14.17
CA ARG A 295 2.68 -5.35 14.74
C ARG A 295 2.93 -5.07 16.21
N GLY A 296 3.05 -6.13 16.98
CA GLY A 296 3.37 -5.99 18.40
C GLY A 296 4.07 -7.20 18.96
N VAL A 297 4.75 -6.95 20.08
CA VAL A 297 5.21 -7.99 21.02
C VAL A 297 4.47 -7.74 22.30
N ILE A 298 3.72 -8.74 22.77
CA ILE A 298 2.91 -8.66 23.98
C ILE A 298 3.31 -9.75 24.96
N ARG A 299 3.13 -9.48 26.24
CA ARG A 299 3.21 -10.45 27.32
C ARG A 299 1.82 -10.67 27.89
N GLY A 300 1.30 -11.90 27.80
CA GLY A 300 -0.10 -12.22 28.07
C GLY A 300 -0.93 -12.22 26.79
N GLY A 301 -2.24 -11.95 26.89
CA GLY A 301 -3.16 -11.78 25.76
C GLY A 301 -3.82 -13.05 25.23
N GLY A 302 -3.22 -14.23 25.42
CA GLY A 302 -3.78 -15.48 24.88
C GLY A 302 -3.78 -15.52 23.34
N ASN A 303 -4.81 -16.11 22.75
CA ASN A 303 -5.02 -16.18 21.32
C ASN A 303 -6.13 -15.19 20.91
N ALA A 304 -5.74 -13.99 20.50
CA ALA A 304 -6.67 -12.92 20.11
C ALA A 304 -6.36 -12.45 18.68
N PRO A 305 -6.98 -13.06 17.66
CA PRO A 305 -6.86 -12.57 16.30
C PRO A 305 -7.48 -11.16 16.19
N PRO A 306 -6.90 -10.25 15.40
CA PRO A 306 -7.45 -8.93 15.21
C PRO A 306 -8.76 -8.95 14.41
N GLU A 307 -9.71 -8.13 14.84
CA GLU A 307 -10.84 -7.72 14.01
C GLU A 307 -10.44 -6.44 13.29
N VAL A 308 -10.53 -6.44 11.96
CA VAL A 308 -10.19 -5.29 11.12
C VAL A 308 -11.43 -4.81 10.39
N ALA A 309 -11.75 -3.52 10.55
CA ALA A 309 -12.83 -2.86 9.82
C ALA A 309 -12.25 -1.66 9.04
N VAL A 310 -12.61 -1.56 7.77
CA VAL A 310 -12.19 -0.47 6.90
C VAL A 310 -13.42 0.15 6.24
N THR A 311 -13.41 1.49 6.13
CA THR A 311 -14.39 2.25 5.36
C THR A 311 -13.66 3.26 4.50
N VAL A 312 -13.95 3.28 3.19
CA VAL A 312 -13.42 4.25 2.22
C VAL A 312 -14.59 4.97 1.57
N GLU A 313 -14.65 6.29 1.68
CA GLU A 313 -15.79 7.09 1.21
C GLU A 313 -15.33 8.28 0.36
N PRO A 314 -16.04 8.60 -0.73
CA PRO A 314 -15.87 9.87 -1.43
C PRO A 314 -16.29 11.05 -0.54
N VAL A 315 -15.52 12.16 -0.60
CA VAL A 315 -15.79 13.41 0.16
C VAL A 315 -15.71 14.63 -0.75
#